data_f599c39d2d856ca6543c9d0b66c3cbd4
#
_entry.id   f599c39d2d856ca6543c9d0b66c3cbd4
#
_cell.length_a   1.000
_cell.length_b   1.000
_cell.length_c   1.000
_cell.angle_alpha   90.00
_cell.angle_beta   90.00
_cell.angle_gamma   90.00
#
_symmetry.space_group_name_H-M   'P 1'
#
loop_
_entity.id
_entity.type
_entity.pdbx_description
1 polymer ?
#
loop_
_entity_poly.entity_id
_entity_poly.type
_entity_poly.pdbx_seq_one_letter_code
_entity_poly.pdbx_strand_id
1 'polypeptide(L)'
;VGQRQPAAAGATGRAVLARRALDDAAIAAVHAGIRWKSAPDPQEFIAQVRAAAVKGWAIDNGQINHGISTVAAAIVDTGGAPRFVLSASMFSGRENAEGMDAIGAAMRQAADAIAQSAYAMEMAT
;
A
#
# COMPACT_ATOMS: atom_id res chain seq x y z
N VAL A 1 8.26 7.73 16.91
CA VAL A 1 7.36 6.88 17.71
C VAL A 1 6.15 7.72 18.10
N GLY A 2 4.96 7.20 17.90
CA GLY A 2 3.73 7.89 18.25
C GLY A 2 3.20 8.86 17.20
N GLN A 3 3.86 8.97 16.05
CA GLN A 3 3.32 9.74 14.93
C GLN A 3 2.15 8.98 14.31
N ARG A 4 0.97 9.62 14.35
CA ARG A 4 -0.22 9.05 13.71
C ARG A 4 -0.32 9.55 12.29
N GLN A 5 -0.52 8.61 11.36
CA GLN A 5 -0.83 8.92 9.97
C GLN A 5 -2.23 8.40 9.65
N PRO A 6 -2.97 9.09 8.76
CA PRO A 6 -4.24 8.56 8.31
C PRO A 6 -4.07 7.15 7.74
N ALA A 7 -5.01 6.25 8.04
CA ALA A 7 -4.92 4.85 7.61
C ALA A 7 -4.83 4.70 6.08
N ALA A 8 -5.27 5.72 5.34
CA ALA A 8 -5.29 5.70 3.89
C ALA A 8 -4.15 6.50 3.25
N ALA A 9 -3.22 7.02 4.06
CA ALA A 9 -2.14 7.87 3.55
C ALA A 9 -1.05 7.05 2.86
N GLY A 10 -0.52 7.58 1.75
CA GLY A 10 0.65 7.06 1.07
C GLY A 10 0.49 5.65 0.50
N ALA A 11 1.61 4.97 0.36
CA ALA A 11 1.64 3.59 -0.18
C ALA A 11 0.92 2.61 0.75
N THR A 12 1.06 2.77 2.04
CA THR A 12 0.38 1.94 3.05
C THR A 12 -1.14 2.01 2.86
N GLY A 13 -1.68 3.22 2.71
CA GLY A 13 -3.12 3.40 2.48
C GLY A 13 -3.58 2.79 1.18
N ARG A 14 -2.84 2.97 0.10
CA ARG A 14 -3.18 2.38 -1.19
C ARG A 14 -3.16 0.85 -1.14
N ALA A 15 -2.18 0.28 -0.44
CA ALA A 15 -2.08 -1.18 -0.29
C ALA A 15 -3.28 -1.74 0.47
N VAL A 16 -3.74 -1.06 1.52
CA VAL A 16 -4.92 -1.46 2.29
C VAL A 16 -6.19 -1.31 1.45
N LEU A 17 -6.37 -0.16 0.80
CA LEU A 17 -7.56 0.11 -0.04
C LEU A 17 -7.67 -0.90 -1.19
N ALA A 18 -6.53 -1.33 -1.74
CA ALA A 18 -6.50 -2.30 -2.83
C ALA A 18 -7.09 -3.66 -2.43
N ARG A 19 -7.10 -3.98 -1.14
CA ARG A 19 -7.62 -5.25 -0.61
C ARG A 19 -9.05 -5.14 -0.09
N ARG A 20 -9.66 -3.96 -0.22
CA ARG A 20 -11.06 -3.73 0.16
C ARG A 20 -11.89 -3.60 -1.11
N ALA A 21 -13.10 -4.14 -1.08
CA ALA A 21 -14.02 -4.08 -2.21
C ALA A 21 -14.76 -2.73 -2.22
N LEU A 22 -14.03 -1.66 -2.52
CA LEU A 22 -14.58 -0.31 -2.55
C LEU A 22 -14.87 0.12 -3.98
N ASP A 23 -15.96 0.88 -4.17
CA ASP A 23 -16.25 1.50 -5.46
C ASP A 23 -15.43 2.79 -5.62
N ASP A 24 -15.45 3.36 -6.83
CA ASP A 24 -14.65 4.53 -7.14
C ASP A 24 -15.06 5.74 -6.30
N ALA A 25 -16.33 5.90 -5.99
CA ALA A 25 -16.80 7.01 -5.16
C ALA A 25 -16.25 6.92 -3.73
N ALA A 26 -16.19 5.73 -3.16
CA ALA A 26 -15.63 5.51 -1.84
C ALA A 26 -14.13 5.80 -1.81
N ILE A 27 -13.39 5.38 -2.85
CA ILE A 27 -11.96 5.67 -2.98
C ILE A 27 -11.72 7.18 -3.13
N ALA A 28 -12.52 7.86 -3.95
CA ALA A 28 -12.42 9.31 -4.12
C ALA A 28 -12.67 10.06 -2.80
N ALA A 29 -13.61 9.58 -1.98
CA ALA A 29 -13.89 10.17 -0.67
C ALA A 29 -12.69 10.04 0.27
N VAL A 30 -11.99 8.91 0.23
CA VAL A 30 -10.75 8.71 0.99
C VAL A 30 -9.69 9.71 0.55
N HIS A 31 -9.50 9.87 -0.76
CA HIS A 31 -8.55 10.84 -1.32
C HIS A 31 -8.80 12.26 -0.78
N ALA A 32 -10.06 12.67 -0.73
CA ALA A 32 -10.44 14.00 -0.27
C ALA A 32 -10.11 14.26 1.21
N GLY A 33 -10.02 13.19 2.02
CA GLY A 33 -9.72 13.30 3.45
C GLY A 33 -8.23 13.26 3.80
N ILE A 34 -7.35 13.06 2.83
CA ILE A 34 -5.91 12.94 3.08
C ILE A 34 -5.23 14.31 2.97
N ARG A 35 -4.26 14.55 3.85
CA ARG A 35 -3.41 15.73 3.78
C ARG A 35 -2.19 15.42 2.92
N TRP A 36 -2.23 15.84 1.67
CA TRP A 36 -1.17 15.61 0.71
C TRP A 36 -0.15 16.76 0.72
N LYS A 37 1.10 16.44 0.42
CA LYS A 37 2.09 17.46 0.00
C LYS A 37 1.94 17.74 -1.49
N SER A 38 1.76 16.70 -2.29
CA SER A 38 1.50 16.79 -3.71
C SER A 38 0.40 15.80 -4.04
N ALA A 39 -0.85 16.26 -3.99
CA ALA A 39 -2.00 15.38 -4.21
C ALA A 39 -2.04 14.88 -5.66
N PRO A 40 -2.22 13.58 -5.89
CA PRO A 40 -2.62 13.13 -7.22
C PRO A 40 -4.06 13.57 -7.50
N ASP A 41 -4.41 13.67 -8.77
CA ASP A 41 -5.80 13.85 -9.19
C ASP A 41 -6.64 12.69 -8.61
N PRO A 42 -7.92 12.92 -8.19
CA PRO A 42 -8.75 11.83 -7.68
C PRO A 42 -8.83 10.63 -8.62
N GLN A 43 -8.91 10.84 -9.94
CA GLN A 43 -8.94 9.75 -10.90
C GLN A 43 -7.61 8.99 -10.95
N GLU A 44 -6.51 9.70 -10.83
CA GLU A 44 -5.18 9.11 -10.74
C GLU A 44 -5.03 8.27 -9.47
N PHE A 45 -5.53 8.77 -8.35
CA PHE A 45 -5.51 8.03 -7.09
C PHE A 45 -6.30 6.72 -7.20
N ILE A 46 -7.49 6.77 -7.79
CA ILE A 46 -8.30 5.57 -8.04
C ILE A 46 -7.51 4.58 -8.90
N ALA A 47 -6.87 5.05 -9.98
CA ALA A 47 -6.06 4.22 -10.84
C ALA A 47 -4.89 3.58 -10.09
N GLN A 48 -4.26 4.33 -9.19
CA GLN A 48 -3.16 3.82 -8.36
C GLN A 48 -3.63 2.70 -7.42
N VAL A 49 -4.81 2.86 -6.80
CA VAL A 49 -5.40 1.82 -5.95
C VAL A 49 -5.72 0.57 -6.78
N ARG A 50 -6.32 0.73 -7.96
CA ARG A 50 -6.65 -0.39 -8.85
C ARG A 50 -5.39 -1.11 -9.34
N ALA A 51 -4.34 -0.36 -9.67
CA ALA A 51 -3.04 -0.95 -10.05
C ALA A 51 -2.44 -1.75 -8.91
N ALA A 52 -2.53 -1.23 -7.67
CA ALA A 52 -2.05 -1.95 -6.49
C ALA A 52 -2.81 -3.25 -6.26
N ALA A 53 -4.11 -3.28 -6.56
CA ALA A 53 -4.92 -4.50 -6.46
C ALA A 53 -4.41 -5.58 -7.42
N VAL A 54 -3.99 -5.20 -8.62
CA VAL A 54 -3.45 -6.13 -9.62
C VAL A 54 -2.04 -6.60 -9.25
N LYS A 55 -1.16 -5.67 -8.88
CA LYS A 55 0.24 -5.96 -8.59
C LYS A 55 0.43 -6.65 -7.23
N GLY A 56 -0.42 -6.35 -6.25
CA GLY A 56 -0.27 -6.81 -4.88
C GLY A 56 0.63 -5.92 -4.02
N TRP A 57 1.06 -4.77 -4.54
CA TRP A 57 1.86 -3.78 -3.81
C TRP A 57 1.55 -2.38 -4.35
N ALA A 58 1.83 -1.39 -3.54
CA ALA A 58 1.58 0.02 -3.86
C ALA A 58 2.83 0.86 -3.68
N ILE A 59 2.85 2.02 -4.31
CA ILE A 59 3.96 2.96 -4.23
C ILE A 59 3.43 4.37 -3.96
N ASP A 60 4.20 5.15 -3.20
CA ASP A 60 4.02 6.58 -3.05
C ASP A 60 5.37 7.26 -3.32
N ASN A 61 5.41 8.13 -4.34
CA ASN A 61 6.61 8.84 -4.76
C ASN A 61 6.59 10.29 -4.29
N GLY A 62 6.65 10.50 -2.98
CA GLY A 62 6.77 11.84 -2.42
C GLY A 62 5.47 12.62 -2.37
N GLN A 63 4.33 11.97 -2.50
CA GLN A 63 3.02 12.64 -2.47
C GLN A 63 2.57 13.00 -1.06
N ILE A 64 3.01 12.23 -0.06
CA ILE A 64 2.76 12.53 1.36
C ILE A 64 3.93 13.32 1.93
N ASN A 65 5.16 12.85 1.72
CA ASN A 65 6.38 13.52 2.18
C ASN A 65 7.32 13.70 1.00
N HIS A 66 7.62 14.95 0.66
CA HIS A 66 8.56 15.24 -0.43
C HIS A 66 9.91 14.57 -0.16
N GLY A 67 10.49 13.99 -1.18
CA GLY A 67 11.80 13.36 -1.10
C GLY A 67 11.80 11.95 -0.53
N ILE A 68 10.64 11.42 -0.14
CA ILE A 68 10.52 10.06 0.39
C ILE A 68 9.62 9.24 -0.52
N SER A 69 10.12 8.10 -0.96
CA SER A 69 9.33 7.10 -1.69
C SER A 69 9.10 5.89 -0.80
N THR A 70 7.89 5.37 -0.81
CA THR A 70 7.51 4.21 -0.01
C THR A 70 6.83 3.16 -0.88
N VAL A 71 7.21 1.91 -0.65
CA VAL A 71 6.57 0.74 -1.26
C VAL A 71 5.91 -0.06 -0.15
N ALA A 72 4.69 -0.54 -0.36
CA ALA A 72 3.95 -1.25 0.67
C ALA A 72 3.14 -2.41 0.07
N ALA A 73 3.02 -3.49 0.83
CA ALA A 73 2.17 -4.62 0.49
C ALA A 73 1.34 -5.01 1.72
N ALA A 74 0.05 -5.23 1.52
CA ALA A 74 -0.84 -5.62 2.61
C ALA A 74 -0.67 -7.10 2.92
N ILE A 75 -0.73 -7.43 4.20
CA ILE A 75 -0.77 -8.80 4.71
C ILE A 75 -2.23 -9.08 5.04
N VAL A 76 -2.84 -10.00 4.29
CA VAL A 76 -4.25 -10.32 4.43
C VAL A 76 -4.46 -11.53 5.33
N ASP A 77 -5.62 -11.57 5.98
CA ASP A 77 -6.03 -12.74 6.77
C ASP A 77 -6.66 -13.82 5.87
N THR A 78 -7.15 -14.88 6.47
CA THR A 78 -7.76 -16.00 5.75
C THR A 78 -9.00 -15.61 4.97
N GLY A 79 -9.68 -14.54 5.38
CA GLY A 79 -10.84 -13.99 4.67
C GLY A 79 -10.48 -12.98 3.60
N GLY A 80 -9.18 -12.69 3.41
CA GLY A 80 -8.71 -11.71 2.43
C GLY A 80 -8.73 -10.27 2.92
N ALA A 81 -9.04 -10.04 4.21
CA ALA A 81 -9.04 -8.69 4.77
C ALA A 81 -7.62 -8.25 5.13
N PRO A 82 -7.26 -6.98 4.85
CA PRO A 82 -5.93 -6.47 5.21
C PRO A 82 -5.82 -6.27 6.72
N ARG A 83 -4.87 -6.97 7.35
CA ARG A 83 -4.65 -6.91 8.80
C ARG A 83 -3.40 -6.14 9.16
N PHE A 84 -2.34 -6.26 8.36
CA PHE A 84 -1.07 -5.59 8.56
C PHE A 84 -0.54 -5.12 7.22
N VAL A 85 0.45 -4.24 7.24
CA VAL A 85 1.11 -3.75 6.04
C VAL A 85 2.62 -3.84 6.25
N LEU A 86 3.29 -4.38 5.25
CA LEU A 86 4.75 -4.38 5.18
C LEU A 86 5.15 -3.21 4.29
N SER A 87 6.06 -2.36 4.74
CA SER A 87 6.47 -1.20 3.95
C SER A 87 7.98 -0.96 4.03
N ALA A 88 8.51 -0.34 2.98
CA ALA A 88 9.89 0.12 2.91
C ALA A 88 9.90 1.54 2.39
N SER A 89 10.59 2.44 3.09
CA SER A 89 10.74 3.83 2.70
C SER A 89 12.19 4.13 2.35
N MET A 90 12.40 5.01 1.37
CA MET A 90 13.72 5.38 0.89
C MET A 90 13.69 6.81 0.37
N PHE A 91 14.87 7.41 0.18
CA PHE A 91 14.95 8.70 -0.48
C PHE A 91 14.53 8.58 -1.93
N SER A 92 13.67 9.51 -2.39
CA SER A 92 13.19 9.53 -3.77
C SER A 92 14.37 9.66 -4.74
N GLY A 93 14.26 8.96 -5.88
CA GLY A 93 15.28 8.97 -6.91
C GLY A 93 16.45 8.01 -6.67
N ARG A 94 16.45 7.29 -5.56
CA ARG A 94 17.48 6.30 -5.26
C ARG A 94 17.40 5.09 -6.18
N GLU A 95 16.19 4.73 -6.59
CA GLU A 95 15.93 3.63 -7.50
C GLU A 95 15.18 4.15 -8.73
N ASN A 96 15.40 3.52 -9.88
CA ASN A 96 14.61 3.77 -11.08
C ASN A 96 13.29 2.95 -11.01
N ALA A 97 12.46 3.07 -12.02
CA ALA A 97 11.15 2.36 -12.06
C ALA A 97 11.32 0.85 -11.98
N GLU A 98 12.32 0.27 -12.66
CA GLU A 98 12.60 -1.17 -12.59
C GLU A 98 12.99 -1.60 -11.17
N GLY A 99 13.86 -0.83 -10.51
CA GLY A 99 14.27 -1.09 -9.14
C GLY A 99 13.10 -1.02 -8.17
N MET A 100 12.22 -0.05 -8.35
CA MET A 100 11.00 0.08 -7.54
C MET A 100 10.06 -1.10 -7.75
N ASP A 101 9.89 -1.56 -8.99
CA ASP A 101 9.07 -2.74 -9.30
C ASP A 101 9.64 -4.01 -8.64
N ALA A 102 10.96 -4.16 -8.65
CA ALA A 102 11.62 -5.30 -8.01
C ALA A 102 11.40 -5.30 -6.50
N ILE A 103 11.51 -4.13 -5.86
CA ILE A 103 11.23 -3.97 -4.43
C ILE A 103 9.76 -4.31 -4.15
N GLY A 104 8.84 -3.81 -4.95
CA GLY A 104 7.41 -4.08 -4.81
C GLY A 104 7.08 -5.56 -4.91
N ALA A 105 7.66 -6.25 -5.89
CA ALA A 105 7.46 -7.68 -6.06
C ALA A 105 8.01 -8.47 -4.86
N ALA A 106 9.17 -8.08 -4.35
CA ALA A 106 9.75 -8.71 -3.17
C ALA A 106 8.88 -8.48 -1.92
N MET A 107 8.33 -7.28 -1.77
CA MET A 107 7.42 -6.95 -0.67
C MET A 107 6.14 -7.79 -0.73
N ARG A 108 5.58 -7.97 -1.91
CA ARG A 108 4.42 -8.84 -2.10
C ARG A 108 4.71 -10.27 -1.72
N GLN A 109 5.84 -10.82 -2.17
CA GLN A 109 6.23 -12.18 -1.83
C GLN A 109 6.39 -12.35 -0.31
N ALA A 110 7.03 -11.40 0.34
CA ALA A 110 7.20 -11.43 1.79
C ALA A 110 5.85 -11.36 2.52
N ALA A 111 4.95 -10.48 2.07
CA ALA A 111 3.62 -10.34 2.65
C ALA A 111 2.81 -11.63 2.50
N ASP A 112 2.86 -12.26 1.34
CA ASP A 112 2.17 -13.53 1.09
C ASP A 112 2.74 -14.65 1.95
N ALA A 113 4.06 -14.72 2.11
CA ALA A 113 4.71 -15.72 2.96
C ALA A 113 4.31 -15.56 4.44
N ILE A 114 4.24 -14.31 4.92
CA ILE A 114 3.80 -14.02 6.29
C ILE A 114 2.34 -14.45 6.46
N ALA A 115 1.48 -14.13 5.51
CA ALA A 115 0.07 -14.52 5.55
C ALA A 115 -0.10 -16.04 5.60
N GLN A 116 0.66 -16.78 4.80
CA GLN A 116 0.62 -18.24 4.78
C GLN A 116 1.12 -18.84 6.10
N SER A 117 2.18 -18.29 6.70
CA SER A 117 2.70 -18.72 7.99
C SER A 117 1.67 -18.50 9.11
N ALA A 118 1.02 -17.35 9.12
CA ALA A 118 -0.02 -17.05 10.09
C ALA A 118 -1.23 -17.99 9.94
N TYR A 119 -1.63 -18.28 8.69
CA TYR A 119 -2.69 -19.25 8.40
C TYR A 119 -2.33 -20.64 8.90
N ALA A 120 -1.11 -21.10 8.64
CA ALA A 120 -0.64 -22.42 9.10
C ALA A 120 -0.65 -22.52 10.63
N MET A 121 -0.27 -21.45 11.33
CA MET A 121 -0.30 -21.41 12.80
C MET A 121 -1.73 -21.48 13.33
N GLU A 122 -2.67 -20.77 12.70
CA GLU A 122 -4.09 -20.83 13.07
C GLU A 122 -4.65 -22.25 12.90
N MET A 123 -4.30 -22.90 11.80
CA MET A 123 -4.76 -24.26 11.52
C MET A 123 -4.15 -25.30 12.44
N ALA A 124 -2.97 -25.01 13.05
CA ALA A 124 -2.29 -25.91 13.96
C ALA A 124 -2.86 -25.85 15.39
N THR A 125 -3.64 -24.82 15.72
CA THR A 125 -4.30 -24.67 17.02
C THR A 125 -5.74 -25.14 16.96
#